data_87dc3f611f840fdb04bc023e51c52b4e
#
_entry.id   87dc3f611f840fdb04bc023e51c52b4e
#
_cell.length_a   1.000
_cell.length_b   1.000
_cell.length_c   1.000
_cell.angle_alpha   90.00
_cell.angle_beta   90.00
_cell.angle_gamma   90.00
#
_symmetry.space_group_name_H-M   'P 1'
#
loop_
_entity.id
_entity.type
_entity.pdbx_description
1 polymer ?
#
loop_
_entity_poly.entity_id
_entity_poly.type
_entity_poly.pdbx_seq_one_letter_code
_entity_poly.pdbx_strand_id
1 'polypeptide(L)'
;MLELPFELRGKQVIAVAGGAFAHLYDLKCAVISKDVVVIGRKAFYKCCSLVNVTIPESVRFIGEMAFCGCESLRFATIPDGVERILPFTFYNCDSLERADLPESVREIGESAFGFCSSMKEICLNENIVSIGNGAFQNCISLRELEIPTAMIEIAENAFTFCSGLVAISIPFGIEAVGDYAFFGCSALKKVEFAGSVRKIGECAFALCEKLESVYLPDSVSRIGKRAFAQNTVVKTVRISGKIAYVGSEAFRGCKTLREVVIPSSVKKLGAKAFVDCSELRSVVIQHGADGIAEDAFERGAALITADAVPALDDETFRIAEAVYNKNFAL
;
A
#
# COMPACT_ATOMS: atom_id res chain seq x y z
N MET A 1 36.94 -2.08 5.26
CA MET A 1 36.21 -1.99 6.54
C MET A 1 36.48 -0.63 7.13
N LEU A 2 35.44 0.06 7.61
CA LEU A 2 35.54 1.30 8.38
C LEU A 2 35.14 1.00 9.82
N GLU A 3 36.00 1.26 10.78
CA GLU A 3 35.69 1.22 12.20
C GLU A 3 35.78 2.63 12.74
N LEU A 4 34.70 3.12 13.33
CA LEU A 4 34.70 4.44 13.97
C LEU A 4 35.30 4.29 15.37
N PRO A 5 36.36 5.03 15.70
CA PRO A 5 36.95 5.00 17.03
C PRO A 5 35.95 5.57 18.06
N PHE A 6 35.97 5.06 19.29
CA PHE A 6 35.20 5.64 20.39
C PHE A 6 35.76 7.00 20.84
N GLU A 7 37.04 7.26 20.55
CA GLU A 7 37.76 8.50 20.91
C GLU A 7 38.59 9.01 19.74
N LEU A 8 38.53 10.31 19.50
CA LEU A 8 39.35 11.00 18.50
C LEU A 8 40.01 12.22 19.15
N ARG A 9 41.36 12.26 19.16
CA ARG A 9 42.17 13.34 19.74
C ARG A 9 41.79 13.66 21.20
N GLY A 10 41.63 12.62 22.05
CA GLY A 10 41.25 12.77 23.44
C GLY A 10 39.78 13.16 23.70
N LYS A 11 38.91 13.06 22.69
CA LYS A 11 37.47 13.35 22.79
C LYS A 11 36.64 12.16 22.37
N GLN A 12 35.62 11.84 23.16
CA GLN A 12 34.68 10.79 22.83
C GLN A 12 33.91 11.09 21.53
N VAL A 13 33.78 10.09 20.66
CA VAL A 13 32.97 10.20 19.43
C VAL A 13 31.55 9.82 19.74
N ILE A 14 30.67 10.80 19.81
CA ILE A 14 29.23 10.63 20.16
C ILE A 14 28.28 10.81 18.96
N ALA A 15 28.79 11.20 17.80
CA ALA A 15 27.99 11.41 16.61
C ALA A 15 28.78 11.16 15.33
N VAL A 16 28.08 10.67 14.31
CA VAL A 16 28.50 10.68 12.92
C VAL A 16 27.90 11.93 12.27
N ALA A 17 28.74 12.84 11.82
CA ALA A 17 28.29 14.09 11.22
C ALA A 17 27.55 13.86 9.91
N GLY A 18 26.72 14.82 9.51
CA GLY A 18 26.02 14.78 8.22
C GLY A 18 27.00 14.69 7.06
N GLY A 19 26.76 13.72 6.15
CA GLY A 19 27.59 13.47 4.98
C GLY A 19 28.99 12.94 5.26
N ALA A 20 29.35 12.58 6.50
CA ALA A 20 30.71 12.24 6.90
C ALA A 20 31.36 11.15 6.04
N PHE A 21 30.59 10.19 5.59
CA PHE A 21 31.03 9.06 4.76
C PHE A 21 30.29 8.97 3.42
N ALA A 22 29.62 10.07 3.03
CA ALA A 22 28.91 10.09 1.76
C ALA A 22 29.86 9.83 0.57
N HIS A 23 29.33 9.07 -0.41
CA HIS A 23 30.06 8.73 -1.65
C HIS A 23 31.33 7.89 -1.47
N LEU A 24 31.48 7.19 -0.34
CA LEU A 24 32.52 6.18 -0.20
C LEU A 24 32.08 4.91 -0.95
N TYR A 25 32.19 4.94 -2.27
CA TYR A 25 31.66 3.89 -3.16
C TYR A 25 32.26 2.51 -2.90
N ASP A 26 33.52 2.43 -2.44
CA ASP A 26 34.22 1.18 -2.17
C ASP A 26 34.07 0.68 -0.72
N LEU A 27 33.34 1.41 0.12
CA LEU A 27 33.14 1.03 1.52
C LEU A 27 32.21 -0.20 1.60
N LYS A 28 32.75 -1.33 2.08
CA LYS A 28 32.00 -2.61 2.17
C LYS A 28 31.36 -2.83 3.53
N CYS A 29 32.01 -2.40 4.60
CA CYS A 29 31.52 -2.62 5.96
C CYS A 29 31.82 -1.41 6.84
N ALA A 30 30.92 -1.05 7.72
CA ALA A 30 31.12 -0.01 8.72
C ALA A 30 30.69 -0.51 10.11
N VAL A 31 31.53 -0.30 11.12
CA VAL A 31 31.22 -0.53 12.53
C VAL A 31 31.17 0.82 13.23
N ILE A 32 29.99 1.20 13.70
CA ILE A 32 29.80 2.47 14.42
C ILE A 32 30.08 2.23 15.89
N SER A 33 30.88 3.15 16.51
CA SER A 33 31.25 3.04 17.92
C SER A 33 30.05 3.01 18.85
N LYS A 34 30.15 2.22 19.92
CA LYS A 34 29.11 2.02 20.93
C LYS A 34 28.65 3.28 21.68
N ASP A 35 29.42 4.39 21.58
CA ASP A 35 29.10 5.67 22.25
C ASP A 35 28.37 6.65 21.31
N VAL A 36 28.20 6.30 20.05
CA VAL A 36 27.50 7.13 19.07
C VAL A 36 25.99 7.14 19.35
N VAL A 37 25.43 8.33 19.52
CA VAL A 37 24.00 8.55 19.76
C VAL A 37 23.28 9.06 18.52
N VAL A 38 24.00 9.72 17.59
CA VAL A 38 23.43 10.36 16.40
C VAL A 38 24.18 9.89 15.14
N ILE A 39 23.42 9.43 14.15
CA ILE A 39 23.88 9.28 12.78
C ILE A 39 23.23 10.42 11.98
N GLY A 40 24.07 11.32 11.46
CA GLY A 40 23.61 12.55 10.80
C GLY A 40 22.99 12.31 9.42
N ARG A 41 22.33 13.35 8.90
CA ARG A 41 21.74 13.37 7.56
C ARG A 41 22.76 12.97 6.49
N LYS A 42 22.41 12.02 5.58
CA LYS A 42 23.30 11.57 4.50
C LYS A 42 24.64 10.98 4.96
N ALA A 43 24.75 10.52 6.20
CA ALA A 43 26.03 10.08 6.78
C ALA A 43 26.75 9.02 5.91
N PHE A 44 26.01 8.06 5.34
CA PHE A 44 26.49 7.01 4.42
C PHE A 44 25.81 7.09 3.04
N TYR A 45 25.42 8.31 2.63
CA TYR A 45 24.72 8.52 1.37
C TYR A 45 25.54 8.00 0.18
N LYS A 46 24.92 7.12 -0.63
CA LYS A 46 25.56 6.49 -1.80
C LYS A 46 26.84 5.72 -1.51
N CYS A 47 26.94 5.06 -0.36
CA CYS A 47 27.94 4.03 -0.14
C CYS A 47 27.49 2.75 -0.85
N CYS A 48 27.55 2.72 -2.19
CA CYS A 48 26.91 1.70 -3.02
C CYS A 48 27.42 0.28 -2.75
N SER A 49 28.66 0.10 -2.31
CA SER A 49 29.25 -1.20 -1.97
C SER A 49 29.08 -1.59 -0.51
N LEU A 50 28.38 -0.78 0.32
CA LEU A 50 28.19 -1.07 1.74
C LEU A 50 27.25 -2.27 1.91
N VAL A 51 27.82 -3.41 2.32
CA VAL A 51 27.08 -4.67 2.52
C VAL A 51 26.54 -4.77 3.93
N ASN A 52 27.31 -4.34 4.93
CA ASN A 52 26.95 -4.42 6.33
C ASN A 52 27.27 -3.13 7.07
N VAL A 53 26.36 -2.71 7.94
CA VAL A 53 26.58 -1.65 8.93
C VAL A 53 26.16 -2.15 10.30
N THR A 54 27.04 -1.99 11.30
CA THR A 54 26.69 -2.24 12.71
C THR A 54 26.31 -0.92 13.35
N ILE A 55 25.02 -0.75 13.65
CA ILE A 55 24.48 0.40 14.36
C ILE A 55 24.36 0.02 15.84
N PRO A 56 25.04 0.72 16.77
CA PRO A 56 25.03 0.35 18.17
C PRO A 56 23.73 0.73 18.88
N GLU A 57 23.42 0.05 19.99
CA GLU A 57 22.22 0.27 20.81
C GLU A 57 22.16 1.68 21.45
N SER A 58 23.27 2.43 21.44
CA SER A 58 23.31 3.82 21.91
C SER A 58 22.63 4.81 20.97
N VAL A 59 22.46 4.45 19.69
CA VAL A 59 21.88 5.37 18.68
C VAL A 59 20.41 5.63 18.99
N ARG A 60 20.03 6.91 18.97
CA ARG A 60 18.65 7.40 19.18
C ARG A 60 18.13 8.17 17.98
N PHE A 61 19.01 8.57 17.07
CA PHE A 61 18.65 9.36 15.91
C PHE A 61 19.41 8.91 14.66
N ILE A 62 18.66 8.59 13.61
CA ILE A 62 19.18 8.29 12.28
C ILE A 62 18.62 9.35 11.33
N GLY A 63 19.51 10.15 10.75
CA GLY A 63 19.17 11.30 9.93
C GLY A 63 18.56 10.92 8.58
N GLU A 64 17.84 11.87 7.99
CA GLU A 64 17.28 11.78 6.64
C GLU A 64 18.34 11.36 5.62
N MET A 65 18.00 10.42 4.72
CA MET A 65 18.90 9.88 3.70
C MET A 65 20.20 9.24 4.25
N ALA A 66 20.24 8.87 5.54
CA ALA A 66 21.49 8.42 6.16
C ALA A 66 22.16 7.26 5.40
N PHE A 67 21.37 6.32 4.88
CA PHE A 67 21.82 5.16 4.10
C PHE A 67 21.24 5.14 2.67
N CYS A 68 20.71 6.28 2.19
CA CYS A 68 20.13 6.36 0.86
C CYS A 68 21.17 5.99 -0.21
N GLY A 69 20.80 5.05 -1.09
CA GLY A 69 21.67 4.57 -2.16
C GLY A 69 22.79 3.63 -1.69
N CYS A 70 22.65 3.00 -0.53
CA CYS A 70 23.49 1.88 -0.11
C CYS A 70 23.01 0.59 -0.81
N GLU A 71 23.21 0.52 -2.12
CA GLU A 71 22.63 -0.50 -3.01
C GLU A 71 22.96 -1.94 -2.63
N SER A 72 24.13 -2.18 -2.02
CA SER A 72 24.58 -3.51 -1.58
C SER A 72 24.19 -3.85 -0.14
N LEU A 73 23.55 -2.95 0.62
CA LEU A 73 23.18 -3.18 2.02
C LEU A 73 22.10 -4.26 2.10
N ARG A 74 22.40 -5.35 2.84
CA ARG A 74 21.50 -6.51 2.89
C ARG A 74 20.57 -6.53 4.10
N PHE A 75 21.04 -6.02 5.23
CA PHE A 75 20.31 -6.06 6.49
C PHE A 75 20.49 -4.74 7.23
N ALA A 76 19.43 -4.29 7.89
CA ALA A 76 19.46 -3.12 8.77
C ALA A 76 18.74 -3.46 10.07
N THR A 77 19.49 -3.44 11.20
CA THR A 77 18.91 -3.55 12.53
C THR A 77 18.85 -2.15 13.14
N ILE A 78 17.64 -1.69 13.41
CA ILE A 78 17.42 -0.38 14.01
C ILE A 78 17.40 -0.56 15.53
N PRO A 79 18.24 0.17 16.28
CA PRO A 79 18.32 0.00 17.72
C PRO A 79 17.10 0.54 18.47
N ASP A 80 16.84 -0.01 19.66
CA ASP A 80 15.82 0.46 20.57
C ASP A 80 16.03 1.96 20.93
N GLY A 81 14.91 2.71 20.94
CA GLY A 81 14.92 4.14 21.22
C GLY A 81 15.04 5.03 19.97
N VAL A 82 15.17 4.45 18.77
CA VAL A 82 14.87 5.18 17.53
C VAL A 82 13.36 5.18 17.34
N GLU A 83 12.75 6.36 17.40
CA GLU A 83 11.29 6.51 17.32
C GLU A 83 10.77 6.73 15.90
N ARG A 84 11.65 7.15 14.99
CA ARG A 84 11.28 7.51 13.62
C ARG A 84 12.31 7.02 12.60
N ILE A 85 11.83 6.41 11.54
CA ILE A 85 12.62 6.22 10.33
C ILE A 85 12.35 7.44 9.45
N LEU A 86 13.34 8.32 9.31
CA LEU A 86 13.18 9.60 8.61
C LEU A 86 13.06 9.42 7.09
N PRO A 87 12.58 10.44 6.35
CA PRO A 87 12.44 10.36 4.90
C PRO A 87 13.70 9.88 4.20
N PHE A 88 13.52 8.98 3.22
CA PHE A 88 14.57 8.43 2.37
C PHE A 88 15.73 7.73 3.10
N THR A 89 15.58 7.36 4.37
CA THR A 89 16.69 6.80 5.18
C THR A 89 17.36 5.62 4.47
N PHE A 90 16.58 4.67 3.95
CA PHE A 90 17.04 3.48 3.20
C PHE A 90 16.56 3.48 1.74
N TYR A 91 16.27 4.66 1.17
CA TYR A 91 15.84 4.77 -0.21
C TYR A 91 16.88 4.22 -1.16
N ASN A 92 16.47 3.39 -2.12
CA ASN A 92 17.34 2.74 -3.10
C ASN A 92 18.45 1.88 -2.45
N CYS A 93 18.11 1.16 -1.37
CA CYS A 93 18.89 0.07 -0.84
C CYS A 93 18.44 -1.23 -1.52
N ASP A 94 18.81 -1.39 -2.79
CA ASP A 94 18.30 -2.41 -3.71
C ASP A 94 18.43 -3.84 -3.18
N SER A 95 19.58 -4.15 -2.53
CA SER A 95 19.84 -5.46 -1.93
C SER A 95 19.28 -5.66 -0.53
N LEU A 96 18.56 -4.68 0.05
CA LEU A 96 18.04 -4.79 1.41
C LEU A 96 16.94 -5.85 1.48
N GLU A 97 17.26 -7.00 2.10
CA GLU A 97 16.39 -8.15 2.22
C GLU A 97 15.44 -8.04 3.42
N ARG A 98 15.93 -7.43 4.52
CA ARG A 98 15.19 -7.28 5.78
C ARG A 98 15.65 -6.06 6.55
N ALA A 99 14.70 -5.38 7.19
CA ALA A 99 14.94 -4.37 8.20
C ALA A 99 14.23 -4.75 9.50
N ASP A 100 14.97 -4.82 10.61
CA ASP A 100 14.43 -5.09 11.93
C ASP A 100 14.10 -3.76 12.61
N LEU A 101 12.81 -3.51 12.82
CA LEU A 101 12.30 -2.30 13.47
C LEU A 101 11.96 -2.61 14.93
N PRO A 102 12.47 -1.81 15.90
CA PRO A 102 12.15 -2.00 17.31
C PRO A 102 10.75 -1.47 17.64
N GLU A 103 10.23 -1.85 18.80
CA GLU A 103 8.93 -1.40 19.32
C GLU A 103 8.86 0.13 19.56
N SER A 104 10.01 0.81 19.62
CA SER A 104 10.07 2.26 19.78
C SER A 104 9.68 3.03 18.51
N VAL A 105 9.73 2.41 17.32
CA VAL A 105 9.40 3.07 16.06
C VAL A 105 7.89 3.32 15.98
N ARG A 106 7.53 4.59 15.80
CA ARG A 106 6.15 5.08 15.66
C ARG A 106 5.83 5.63 14.28
N GLU A 107 6.85 6.07 13.53
CA GLU A 107 6.67 6.71 12.23
C GLU A 107 7.71 6.20 11.22
N ILE A 108 7.23 5.88 10.03
CA ILE A 108 8.06 5.59 8.86
C ILE A 108 7.85 6.74 7.86
N GLY A 109 8.91 7.45 7.55
CA GLY A 109 8.87 8.66 6.72
C GLY A 109 8.66 8.38 5.24
N GLU A 110 8.49 9.48 4.48
CA GLU A 110 8.36 9.46 3.02
C GLU A 110 9.50 8.68 2.37
N SER A 111 9.14 7.73 1.49
CA SER A 111 10.07 6.90 0.71
C SER A 111 11.19 6.26 1.53
N ALA A 112 10.97 6.03 2.83
CA ALA A 112 12.02 5.57 3.75
C ALA A 112 12.67 4.23 3.33
N PHE A 113 11.89 3.33 2.74
CA PHE A 113 12.30 2.05 2.15
C PHE A 113 11.97 1.95 0.66
N GLY A 114 11.71 3.08 0.00
CA GLY A 114 11.42 3.09 -1.43
C GLY A 114 12.56 2.48 -2.24
N PHE A 115 12.22 1.65 -3.24
CA PHE A 115 13.19 0.93 -4.09
C PHE A 115 14.10 -0.04 -3.34
N CYS A 116 13.66 -0.61 -2.21
CA CYS A 116 14.30 -1.77 -1.60
C CYS A 116 13.80 -3.04 -2.31
N SER A 117 14.23 -3.24 -3.55
CA SER A 117 13.64 -4.24 -4.46
C SER A 117 13.83 -5.68 -3.99
N SER A 118 14.85 -5.96 -3.20
CA SER A 118 15.11 -7.27 -2.60
C SER A 118 14.40 -7.51 -1.27
N MET A 119 13.65 -6.51 -0.72
CA MET A 119 12.98 -6.66 0.58
C MET A 119 11.90 -7.73 0.51
N LYS A 120 12.09 -8.81 1.27
CA LYS A 120 11.20 -9.98 1.31
C LYS A 120 10.16 -9.86 2.41
N GLU A 121 10.57 -9.29 3.55
CA GLU A 121 9.77 -9.16 4.75
C GLU A 121 10.15 -7.90 5.53
N ILE A 122 9.18 -7.33 6.21
CA ILE A 122 9.35 -6.30 7.21
C ILE A 122 8.28 -6.48 8.28
N CYS A 123 8.71 -6.54 9.55
CA CYS A 123 7.79 -6.59 10.68
C CYS A 123 7.47 -5.16 11.11
N LEU A 124 6.25 -4.72 10.85
CA LEU A 124 5.74 -3.45 11.33
C LEU A 124 5.13 -3.69 12.72
N ASN A 125 5.71 -3.07 13.76
CA ASN A 125 5.16 -3.19 15.10
C ASN A 125 3.84 -2.41 15.26
N GLU A 126 3.00 -2.79 16.23
CA GLU A 126 1.67 -2.21 16.46
C GLU A 126 1.69 -0.75 16.99
N ASN A 127 2.87 -0.23 17.38
CA ASN A 127 3.02 1.16 17.83
C ASN A 127 3.16 2.14 16.65
N ILE A 128 3.34 1.66 15.42
CA ILE A 128 3.45 2.50 14.24
C ILE A 128 2.10 3.14 13.94
N VAL A 129 2.06 4.47 14.00
CA VAL A 129 0.86 5.28 13.76
C VAL A 129 0.81 5.89 12.36
N SER A 130 1.95 5.95 11.66
CA SER A 130 2.00 6.47 10.29
C SER A 130 3.09 5.84 9.43
N ILE A 131 2.75 5.63 8.17
CA ILE A 131 3.64 5.23 7.08
C ILE A 131 3.49 6.29 6.00
N GLY A 132 4.59 6.97 5.66
CA GLY A 132 4.59 8.12 4.74
C GLY A 132 4.40 7.76 3.28
N ASN A 133 4.24 8.80 2.46
CA ASN A 133 4.06 8.66 1.01
C ASN A 133 5.21 7.88 0.39
N GLY A 134 4.88 6.87 -0.42
CA GLY A 134 5.86 6.05 -1.11
C GLY A 134 6.81 5.24 -0.22
N ALA A 135 6.52 5.09 1.08
CA ALA A 135 7.47 4.52 2.05
C ALA A 135 8.04 3.15 1.63
N PHE A 136 7.24 2.33 0.95
CA PHE A 136 7.62 1.01 0.42
C PHE A 136 7.45 0.90 -1.09
N GLN A 137 7.39 2.04 -1.82
CA GLN A 137 7.25 1.98 -3.27
C GLN A 137 8.36 1.14 -3.91
N ASN A 138 8.00 0.30 -4.90
CA ASN A 138 8.94 -0.58 -5.59
C ASN A 138 9.68 -1.60 -4.70
N CYS A 139 9.10 -2.01 -3.56
CA CYS A 139 9.55 -3.19 -2.82
C CYS A 139 8.99 -4.45 -3.51
N ILE A 140 9.54 -4.78 -4.69
CA ILE A 140 8.96 -5.78 -5.60
C ILE A 140 9.02 -7.22 -5.08
N SER A 141 9.91 -7.50 -4.12
CA SER A 141 10.04 -8.83 -3.50
C SER A 141 9.20 -9.01 -2.24
N LEU A 142 8.53 -7.94 -1.74
CA LEU A 142 7.69 -7.98 -0.55
C LEU A 142 6.44 -8.81 -0.82
N ARG A 143 6.26 -9.91 -0.08
CA ARG A 143 5.18 -10.88 -0.32
C ARG A 143 4.01 -10.76 0.65
N GLU A 144 4.33 -10.45 1.89
CA GLU A 144 3.39 -10.37 3.00
C GLU A 144 3.66 -9.10 3.78
N LEU A 145 2.60 -8.50 4.26
CA LEU A 145 2.64 -7.28 5.06
C LEU A 145 1.43 -7.23 5.98
N GLU A 146 1.67 -6.96 7.25
CA GLU A 146 0.64 -6.64 8.22
C GLU A 146 0.59 -5.13 8.43
N ILE A 147 -0.58 -4.52 8.22
CA ILE A 147 -0.78 -3.09 8.47
C ILE A 147 -1.06 -2.87 9.94
N PRO A 148 -0.29 -2.02 10.66
CA PRO A 148 -0.51 -1.74 12.07
C PRO A 148 -1.90 -1.17 12.35
N THR A 149 -2.54 -1.66 13.42
CA THR A 149 -3.93 -1.29 13.79
C THR A 149 -4.03 0.12 14.36
N ALA A 150 -2.92 0.72 14.80
CA ALA A 150 -2.85 2.10 15.29
C ALA A 150 -2.93 3.16 14.18
N MET A 151 -2.80 2.76 12.92
CA MET A 151 -2.89 3.67 11.77
C MET A 151 -4.34 4.06 11.47
N ILE A 152 -4.53 5.28 10.95
CA ILE A 152 -5.86 5.78 10.52
C ILE A 152 -6.01 5.86 9.00
N GLU A 153 -4.91 5.84 8.27
CA GLU A 153 -4.91 5.88 6.80
C GLU A 153 -3.72 5.14 6.22
N ILE A 154 -3.84 4.73 4.97
CA ILE A 154 -2.73 4.27 4.14
C ILE A 154 -2.38 5.41 3.20
N ALA A 155 -1.15 5.91 3.30
CA ALA A 155 -0.71 7.09 2.57
C ALA A 155 -0.64 6.87 1.05
N GLU A 156 -0.57 7.98 0.32
CA GLU A 156 -0.37 7.98 -1.13
C GLU A 156 0.90 7.22 -1.52
N ASN A 157 0.82 6.39 -2.57
CA ASN A 157 1.92 5.59 -3.10
C ASN A 157 2.59 4.63 -2.09
N ALA A 158 2.08 4.46 -0.87
CA ALA A 158 2.79 3.75 0.22
C ALA A 158 3.36 2.40 -0.20
N PHE A 159 2.63 1.62 -1.03
CA PHE A 159 2.99 0.29 -1.52
C PHE A 159 2.91 0.18 -3.06
N THR A 160 3.04 1.31 -3.75
CA THR A 160 3.04 1.34 -5.22
C THR A 160 4.12 0.40 -5.78
N PHE A 161 3.75 -0.44 -6.75
CA PHE A 161 4.62 -1.45 -7.36
C PHE A 161 5.24 -2.47 -6.39
N CYS A 162 4.61 -2.76 -5.25
CA CYS A 162 4.92 -3.96 -4.46
C CYS A 162 4.40 -5.19 -5.21
N SER A 163 5.00 -5.49 -6.36
CA SER A 163 4.51 -6.49 -7.31
C SER A 163 4.56 -7.93 -6.79
N GLY A 164 5.31 -8.18 -5.71
CA GLY A 164 5.37 -9.48 -5.01
C GLY A 164 4.24 -9.71 -4.00
N LEU A 165 3.51 -8.63 -3.59
CA LEU A 165 2.49 -8.71 -2.53
C LEU A 165 1.30 -9.56 -2.98
N VAL A 166 0.99 -10.62 -2.21
CA VAL A 166 -0.02 -11.62 -2.60
C VAL A 166 -1.39 -11.33 -2.01
N ALA A 167 -1.44 -10.88 -0.78
CA ALA A 167 -2.66 -10.54 -0.06
C ALA A 167 -2.42 -9.36 0.88
N ILE A 168 -3.47 -8.61 1.16
CA ILE A 168 -3.43 -7.53 2.17
C ILE A 168 -4.73 -7.49 2.96
N SER A 169 -4.61 -7.35 4.27
CA SER A 169 -5.71 -7.05 5.17
C SER A 169 -5.62 -5.58 5.59
N ILE A 170 -6.68 -4.83 5.33
CA ILE A 170 -6.83 -3.44 5.77
C ILE A 170 -7.54 -3.47 7.12
N PRO A 171 -6.85 -3.17 8.25
CA PRO A 171 -7.40 -3.36 9.58
C PRO A 171 -8.51 -2.38 9.90
N PHE A 172 -9.28 -2.70 10.95
CA PHE A 172 -10.22 -1.76 11.54
C PHE A 172 -9.47 -0.54 12.08
N GLY A 173 -9.97 0.67 11.81
CA GLY A 173 -9.27 1.92 12.16
C GLY A 173 -8.85 2.70 10.92
N ILE A 174 -8.48 2.02 9.83
CA ILE A 174 -8.17 2.69 8.57
C ILE A 174 -9.43 3.30 7.97
N GLU A 175 -9.47 4.62 7.87
CA GLU A 175 -10.60 5.37 7.27
C GLU A 175 -10.38 5.67 5.78
N ALA A 176 -9.13 5.74 5.32
CA ALA A 176 -8.80 6.03 3.93
C ALA A 176 -7.66 5.17 3.39
N VAL A 177 -7.81 4.75 2.13
CA VAL A 177 -6.73 4.23 1.30
C VAL A 177 -6.35 5.35 0.32
N GLY A 178 -5.11 5.81 0.38
CA GLY A 178 -4.58 6.92 -0.39
C GLY A 178 -4.53 6.66 -1.90
N ASP A 179 -4.28 7.72 -2.66
CA ASP A 179 -4.12 7.64 -4.09
C ASP A 179 -2.90 6.76 -4.42
N TYR A 180 -3.04 5.86 -5.41
CA TYR A 180 -1.98 4.94 -5.84
C TYR A 180 -1.42 4.00 -4.75
N ALA A 181 -2.05 3.87 -3.58
CA ALA A 181 -1.49 3.17 -2.42
C ALA A 181 -0.99 1.74 -2.74
N PHE A 182 -1.72 0.97 -3.55
CA PHE A 182 -1.37 -0.38 -4.02
C PHE A 182 -1.34 -0.48 -5.55
N PHE A 183 -1.08 0.64 -6.24
CA PHE A 183 -0.98 0.65 -7.69
C PHE A 183 0.10 -0.31 -8.19
N GLY A 184 -0.23 -1.16 -9.15
CA GLY A 184 0.73 -2.09 -9.75
C GLY A 184 1.17 -3.26 -8.85
N CYS A 185 0.44 -3.55 -7.77
CA CYS A 185 0.63 -4.77 -6.98
C CYS A 185 0.14 -5.99 -7.79
N SER A 186 0.88 -6.35 -8.85
CA SER A 186 0.41 -7.29 -9.87
C SER A 186 0.19 -8.73 -9.37
N ALA A 187 0.84 -9.14 -8.27
CA ALA A 187 0.61 -10.44 -7.64
C ALA A 187 -0.57 -10.46 -6.66
N LEU A 188 -1.17 -9.29 -6.34
CA LEU A 188 -2.21 -9.17 -5.32
C LEU A 188 -3.49 -9.90 -5.75
N LYS A 189 -3.84 -10.97 -5.04
CA LYS A 189 -5.02 -11.81 -5.30
C LYS A 189 -6.22 -11.43 -4.46
N LYS A 190 -5.97 -10.95 -3.24
CA LYS A 190 -7.00 -10.72 -2.24
C LYS A 190 -6.74 -9.45 -1.45
N VAL A 191 -7.79 -8.66 -1.29
CA VAL A 191 -7.84 -7.51 -0.38
C VAL A 191 -8.99 -7.75 0.59
N GLU A 192 -8.69 -7.72 1.88
CA GLU A 192 -9.70 -7.80 2.94
C GLU A 192 -9.83 -6.45 3.63
N PHE A 193 -11.05 -6.00 3.86
CA PHE A 193 -11.35 -4.75 4.56
C PHE A 193 -12.06 -5.06 5.87
N ALA A 194 -11.48 -4.70 7.01
CA ALA A 194 -12.09 -4.95 8.32
C ALA A 194 -13.26 -4.02 8.67
N GLY A 195 -13.62 -3.03 7.80
CA GLY A 195 -14.93 -2.39 7.86
C GLY A 195 -14.98 -0.90 8.23
N SER A 196 -13.85 -0.17 8.37
CA SER A 196 -13.87 1.29 8.67
C SER A 196 -13.56 2.20 7.49
N VAL A 197 -13.07 1.65 6.38
CA VAL A 197 -12.66 2.42 5.20
C VAL A 197 -13.84 3.17 4.61
N ARG A 198 -13.72 4.51 4.51
CA ARG A 198 -14.72 5.41 3.94
C ARG A 198 -14.38 5.86 2.53
N LYS A 199 -13.08 5.96 2.22
CA LYS A 199 -12.57 6.46 0.94
C LYS A 199 -11.50 5.53 0.38
N ILE A 200 -11.64 5.20 -0.90
CA ILE A 200 -10.60 4.56 -1.72
C ILE A 200 -10.13 5.60 -2.74
N GLY A 201 -8.84 5.87 -2.77
CA GLY A 201 -8.21 6.91 -3.57
C GLY A 201 -8.17 6.64 -5.06
N GLU A 202 -7.64 7.62 -5.82
CA GLU A 202 -7.39 7.47 -7.26
C GLU A 202 -6.36 6.36 -7.50
N CYS A 203 -6.64 5.47 -8.46
CA CYS A 203 -5.76 4.36 -8.84
C CYS A 203 -5.29 3.47 -7.66
N ALA A 204 -5.96 3.52 -6.50
CA ALA A 204 -5.47 2.87 -5.27
C ALA A 204 -5.15 1.37 -5.43
N PHE A 205 -5.92 0.64 -6.23
CA PHE A 205 -5.73 -0.78 -6.56
C PHE A 205 -5.72 -1.02 -8.08
N ALA A 206 -5.32 -0.03 -8.88
CA ALA A 206 -5.22 -0.24 -10.31
C ALA A 206 -4.02 -1.13 -10.67
N LEU A 207 -4.12 -1.90 -11.76
CA LEU A 207 -3.07 -2.86 -12.20
C LEU A 207 -2.73 -3.95 -11.17
N CYS A 208 -3.67 -4.32 -10.29
CA CYS A 208 -3.58 -5.53 -9.48
C CYS A 208 -4.08 -6.72 -10.33
N GLU A 209 -3.28 -7.13 -11.31
CA GLU A 209 -3.70 -8.02 -12.40
C GLU A 209 -4.19 -9.39 -11.96
N LYS A 210 -3.82 -9.83 -10.72
CA LYS A 210 -4.26 -11.10 -10.14
C LYS A 210 -5.39 -10.97 -9.12
N LEU A 211 -5.96 -9.76 -8.94
CA LEU A 211 -7.06 -9.54 -8.00
C LEU A 211 -8.33 -10.24 -8.50
N GLU A 212 -8.81 -11.22 -7.73
CA GLU A 212 -9.89 -12.12 -8.15
C GLU A 212 -11.28 -11.55 -7.85
N SER A 213 -11.39 -10.76 -6.76
CA SER A 213 -12.66 -10.20 -6.32
C SER A 213 -12.46 -8.90 -5.53
N VAL A 214 -13.49 -8.05 -5.54
CA VAL A 214 -13.54 -6.80 -4.77
C VAL A 214 -14.82 -6.79 -3.93
N TYR A 215 -14.65 -6.93 -2.60
CA TYR A 215 -15.75 -6.85 -1.63
C TYR A 215 -15.56 -5.61 -0.77
N LEU A 216 -16.34 -4.57 -1.07
CA LEU A 216 -16.26 -3.30 -0.35
C LEU A 216 -17.18 -3.33 0.86
N PRO A 217 -16.70 -2.93 2.05
CA PRO A 217 -17.52 -2.87 3.25
C PRO A 217 -18.54 -1.72 3.17
N ASP A 218 -19.59 -1.80 3.98
CA ASP A 218 -20.64 -0.79 4.03
C ASP A 218 -20.17 0.59 4.52
N SER A 219 -18.97 0.68 5.07
CA SER A 219 -18.36 1.96 5.45
C SER A 219 -17.91 2.79 4.24
N VAL A 220 -17.61 2.15 3.09
CA VAL A 220 -17.12 2.86 1.90
C VAL A 220 -18.24 3.72 1.30
N SER A 221 -17.97 5.02 1.21
CA SER A 221 -18.89 5.99 0.58
C SER A 221 -18.36 6.54 -0.75
N ARG A 222 -17.05 6.41 -1.00
CA ARG A 222 -16.39 6.97 -2.18
C ARG A 222 -15.30 6.07 -2.75
N ILE A 223 -15.39 5.82 -4.05
CA ILE A 223 -14.37 5.17 -4.86
C ILE A 223 -13.77 6.22 -5.82
N GLY A 224 -12.45 6.35 -5.81
CA GLY A 224 -11.70 7.30 -6.63
C GLY A 224 -11.70 6.94 -8.12
N LYS A 225 -11.17 7.86 -8.93
CA LYS A 225 -10.96 7.65 -10.35
C LYS A 225 -9.98 6.49 -10.55
N ARG A 226 -10.29 5.56 -11.49
CA ARG A 226 -9.45 4.39 -11.81
C ARG A 226 -9.09 3.50 -10.61
N ALA A 227 -9.80 3.60 -9.49
CA ALA A 227 -9.40 2.93 -8.23
C ALA A 227 -9.11 1.43 -8.38
N PHE A 228 -9.84 0.73 -9.25
CA PHE A 228 -9.67 -0.70 -9.57
C PHE A 228 -9.47 -0.95 -11.08
N ALA A 229 -8.95 0.04 -11.81
CA ALA A 229 -8.79 -0.11 -13.25
C ALA A 229 -7.75 -1.18 -13.62
N GLN A 230 -7.96 -1.87 -14.75
CA GLN A 230 -7.05 -2.87 -15.31
C GLN A 230 -6.82 -4.10 -14.40
N ASN A 231 -7.78 -4.44 -13.57
CA ASN A 231 -7.81 -5.69 -12.80
C ASN A 231 -8.45 -6.79 -13.66
N THR A 232 -7.63 -7.35 -14.53
CA THR A 232 -8.10 -8.15 -15.68
C THR A 232 -8.77 -9.48 -15.33
N VAL A 233 -8.56 -10.00 -14.11
CA VAL A 233 -9.12 -11.28 -13.66
C VAL A 233 -10.20 -11.15 -12.58
N VAL A 234 -10.61 -9.92 -12.24
CA VAL A 234 -11.71 -9.69 -11.30
C VAL A 234 -13.01 -10.25 -11.86
N LYS A 235 -13.59 -11.24 -11.16
CA LYS A 235 -14.85 -11.89 -11.53
C LYS A 235 -16.05 -11.26 -10.85
N THR A 236 -15.86 -10.72 -9.64
CA THR A 236 -16.93 -10.20 -8.80
C THR A 236 -16.54 -8.86 -8.22
N VAL A 237 -17.42 -7.88 -8.35
CA VAL A 237 -17.35 -6.59 -7.69
C VAL A 237 -18.65 -6.40 -6.92
N ARG A 238 -18.55 -6.32 -5.59
CA ARG A 238 -19.67 -5.96 -4.73
C ARG A 238 -19.55 -4.49 -4.32
N ILE A 239 -20.40 -3.66 -4.90
CA ILE A 239 -20.56 -2.26 -4.53
C ILE A 239 -21.56 -2.22 -3.35
N SER A 240 -21.11 -1.75 -2.18
CA SER A 240 -21.97 -1.73 -0.99
C SER A 240 -23.11 -0.72 -1.14
N GLY A 241 -24.21 -0.97 -0.41
CA GLY A 241 -25.40 -0.12 -0.44
C GLY A 241 -25.25 1.29 0.17
N LYS A 242 -24.03 1.71 0.55
CA LYS A 242 -23.73 3.06 1.09
C LYS A 242 -22.83 3.90 0.19
N ILE A 243 -22.35 3.36 -0.90
CA ILE A 243 -21.49 4.10 -1.83
C ILE A 243 -22.31 5.16 -2.56
N ALA A 244 -21.92 6.43 -2.36
CA ALA A 244 -22.54 7.55 -3.03
C ALA A 244 -21.81 7.99 -4.31
N TYR A 245 -20.51 7.74 -4.39
CA TYR A 245 -19.66 8.21 -5.50
C TYR A 245 -18.74 7.10 -6.01
N VAL A 246 -18.81 6.85 -7.32
CA VAL A 246 -17.91 6.00 -8.07
C VAL A 246 -17.22 6.85 -9.15
N GLY A 247 -15.90 6.94 -9.07
CA GLY A 247 -15.08 7.78 -9.95
C GLY A 247 -15.07 7.32 -11.41
N SER A 248 -14.66 8.22 -12.30
CA SER A 248 -14.47 7.88 -13.71
C SER A 248 -13.46 6.74 -13.85
N GLU A 249 -13.73 5.81 -14.78
CA GLU A 249 -12.87 4.68 -15.09
C GLU A 249 -12.58 3.75 -13.89
N ALA A 250 -13.39 3.80 -12.81
CA ALA A 250 -13.08 3.12 -11.53
C ALA A 250 -12.83 1.62 -11.67
N PHE A 251 -13.53 0.94 -12.59
CA PHE A 251 -13.39 -0.49 -12.89
C PHE A 251 -13.07 -0.73 -14.37
N ARG A 252 -12.51 0.27 -15.07
CA ARG A 252 -12.14 0.13 -16.46
C ARG A 252 -11.18 -1.03 -16.68
N GLY A 253 -11.45 -1.88 -17.68
CA GLY A 253 -10.58 -2.99 -18.03
C GLY A 253 -10.64 -4.20 -17.07
N CYS A 254 -11.68 -4.31 -16.24
CA CYS A 254 -12.00 -5.52 -15.49
C CYS A 254 -12.60 -6.56 -16.46
N LYS A 255 -11.74 -7.21 -17.25
CA LYS A 255 -12.14 -8.00 -18.43
C LYS A 255 -13.06 -9.18 -18.12
N THR A 256 -12.84 -9.86 -16.97
CA THR A 256 -13.61 -11.07 -16.58
C THR A 256 -14.82 -10.75 -15.71
N LEU A 257 -15.10 -9.48 -15.42
CA LEU A 257 -16.29 -9.05 -14.68
C LEU A 257 -17.54 -9.34 -15.53
N ARG A 258 -18.47 -10.14 -15.00
CA ARG A 258 -19.67 -10.59 -15.77
C ARG A 258 -20.93 -9.83 -15.41
N GLU A 259 -21.02 -9.42 -14.16
CA GLU A 259 -22.20 -8.73 -13.65
C GLU A 259 -21.81 -7.67 -12.63
N VAL A 260 -22.60 -6.63 -12.53
CA VAL A 260 -22.48 -5.61 -11.50
C VAL A 260 -23.86 -5.07 -11.11
N VAL A 261 -24.03 -4.82 -9.81
CA VAL A 261 -25.21 -4.15 -9.27
C VAL A 261 -24.80 -2.75 -8.84
N ILE A 262 -25.47 -1.74 -9.39
CA ILE A 262 -25.33 -0.35 -8.98
C ILE A 262 -26.43 -0.04 -7.95
N PRO A 263 -26.08 0.11 -6.68
CA PRO A 263 -27.06 0.28 -5.63
C PRO A 263 -27.74 1.66 -5.67
N SER A 264 -28.92 1.75 -5.07
CA SER A 264 -29.73 2.98 -4.98
C SER A 264 -29.04 4.15 -4.30
N SER A 265 -28.02 3.87 -3.50
CA SER A 265 -27.20 4.89 -2.81
C SER A 265 -26.33 5.70 -3.75
N VAL A 266 -25.98 5.17 -4.94
CA VAL A 266 -25.08 5.82 -5.90
C VAL A 266 -25.74 7.09 -6.44
N LYS A 267 -25.11 8.25 -6.17
CA LYS A 267 -25.53 9.56 -6.63
C LYS A 267 -24.65 10.07 -7.80
N LYS A 268 -23.52 9.40 -8.01
CA LYS A 268 -22.65 9.69 -9.16
C LYS A 268 -21.85 8.45 -9.55
N LEU A 269 -22.06 7.99 -10.78
CA LEU A 269 -21.23 7.01 -11.46
C LEU A 269 -20.48 7.73 -12.60
N GLY A 270 -19.16 7.76 -12.50
CA GLY A 270 -18.30 8.52 -13.42
C GLY A 270 -18.22 7.92 -14.81
N ALA A 271 -17.78 8.76 -15.76
CA ALA A 271 -17.56 8.38 -17.15
C ALA A 271 -16.65 7.15 -17.28
N LYS A 272 -16.99 6.23 -18.18
CA LYS A 272 -16.21 5.04 -18.50
C LYS A 272 -15.92 4.11 -17.30
N ALA A 273 -16.76 4.17 -16.26
CA ALA A 273 -16.53 3.44 -15.02
C ALA A 273 -16.34 1.93 -15.25
N PHE A 274 -17.02 1.33 -16.22
CA PHE A 274 -16.98 -0.08 -16.59
C PHE A 274 -16.69 -0.32 -18.08
N VAL A 275 -15.97 0.59 -18.74
CA VAL A 275 -15.55 0.40 -20.13
C VAL A 275 -14.38 -0.59 -20.19
N ASP A 276 -14.22 -1.29 -21.33
CA ASP A 276 -13.23 -2.38 -21.54
C ASP A 276 -13.46 -3.60 -20.59
N CYS A 277 -14.68 -3.76 -20.04
CA CYS A 277 -15.11 -4.96 -19.28
C CYS A 277 -15.71 -5.98 -20.26
N SER A 278 -14.87 -6.66 -21.04
CA SER A 278 -15.29 -7.44 -22.21
C SER A 278 -16.25 -8.62 -21.91
N GLU A 279 -16.28 -9.16 -20.68
CA GLU A 279 -17.23 -10.20 -20.28
C GLU A 279 -18.48 -9.65 -19.56
N LEU A 280 -18.62 -8.33 -19.39
CA LEU A 280 -19.75 -7.73 -18.68
C LEU A 280 -21.04 -7.90 -19.48
N ARG A 281 -21.94 -8.74 -18.96
CA ARG A 281 -23.18 -9.13 -19.64
C ARG A 281 -24.42 -8.53 -19.00
N SER A 282 -24.35 -8.27 -17.69
CA SER A 282 -25.49 -7.80 -16.90
C SER A 282 -25.09 -6.65 -16.00
N VAL A 283 -25.87 -5.58 -16.06
CA VAL A 283 -25.77 -4.43 -15.18
C VAL A 283 -27.15 -4.17 -14.59
N VAL A 284 -27.31 -4.36 -13.29
CA VAL A 284 -28.55 -4.06 -12.57
C VAL A 284 -28.39 -2.68 -11.92
N ILE A 285 -29.27 -1.74 -12.30
CA ILE A 285 -29.32 -0.39 -11.70
C ILE A 285 -30.52 -0.35 -10.80
N GLN A 286 -30.31 -0.25 -9.48
CA GLN A 286 -31.40 -0.19 -8.50
C GLN A 286 -32.14 1.15 -8.57
N HIS A 287 -33.44 1.12 -8.28
CA HIS A 287 -34.26 2.33 -8.22
C HIS A 287 -33.69 3.35 -7.23
N GLY A 288 -33.53 4.61 -7.66
CA GLY A 288 -32.92 5.68 -6.88
C GLY A 288 -31.43 5.91 -7.10
N ALA A 289 -30.73 5.04 -7.85
CA ALA A 289 -29.41 5.38 -8.37
C ALA A 289 -29.54 6.55 -9.36
N ASP A 290 -28.64 7.52 -9.24
CA ASP A 290 -28.70 8.77 -10.00
C ASP A 290 -27.32 9.18 -10.53
N GLY A 291 -27.26 10.22 -11.38
CA GLY A 291 -26.01 10.78 -11.88
C GLY A 291 -25.12 9.76 -12.60
N ILE A 292 -25.72 8.81 -13.33
CA ILE A 292 -25.01 7.80 -14.10
C ILE A 292 -24.54 8.43 -15.41
N ALA A 293 -23.21 8.45 -15.66
CA ALA A 293 -22.67 8.96 -16.91
C ALA A 293 -23.16 8.11 -18.10
N GLU A 294 -23.51 8.76 -19.22
CA GLU A 294 -24.04 8.09 -20.42
C GLU A 294 -23.05 7.06 -21.01
N ASP A 295 -21.76 7.29 -20.83
CA ASP A 295 -20.67 6.42 -21.28
C ASP A 295 -20.05 5.58 -20.15
N ALA A 296 -20.76 5.41 -19.01
CA ALA A 296 -20.25 4.63 -17.86
C ALA A 296 -19.99 3.16 -18.22
N PHE A 297 -20.76 2.63 -19.18
CA PHE A 297 -20.68 1.25 -19.65
C PHE A 297 -20.35 1.19 -21.14
N GLU A 298 -19.82 0.06 -21.58
CA GLU A 298 -19.61 -0.18 -23.01
C GLU A 298 -20.93 -0.31 -23.77
N ARG A 299 -20.98 0.16 -25.03
CA ARG A 299 -22.15 0.02 -25.86
C ARG A 299 -22.45 -1.47 -26.12
N GLY A 300 -23.63 -1.93 -25.71
CA GLY A 300 -24.05 -3.32 -25.87
C GLY A 300 -24.11 -4.13 -24.55
N ALA A 301 -23.71 -3.57 -23.43
CA ALA A 301 -24.01 -4.15 -22.12
C ALA A 301 -25.55 -4.18 -21.92
N ALA A 302 -26.08 -5.33 -21.51
CA ALA A 302 -27.51 -5.46 -21.21
C ALA A 302 -27.80 -4.69 -19.90
N LEU A 303 -28.35 -3.48 -20.03
CA LEU A 303 -28.78 -2.67 -18.89
C LEU A 303 -30.15 -3.16 -18.44
N ILE A 304 -30.24 -3.65 -17.23
CA ILE A 304 -31.49 -4.03 -16.56
C ILE A 304 -31.78 -2.93 -15.53
N THR A 305 -32.76 -2.06 -15.82
CA THR A 305 -33.24 -1.10 -14.82
C THR A 305 -34.21 -1.77 -13.86
N ALA A 306 -34.26 -1.32 -12.61
CA ALA A 306 -35.08 -1.91 -11.58
C ALA A 306 -36.60 -1.88 -11.87
N ASP A 307 -37.04 -1.04 -12.83
CA ASP A 307 -38.43 -1.03 -13.30
C ASP A 307 -38.83 -2.33 -14.05
N ALA A 308 -37.82 -3.11 -14.49
CA ALA A 308 -38.02 -4.40 -15.16
C ALA A 308 -37.91 -5.62 -14.22
N VAL A 309 -37.49 -5.41 -12.98
CA VAL A 309 -37.39 -6.46 -11.95
C VAL A 309 -38.36 -6.08 -10.81
N PRO A 310 -39.37 -6.91 -10.46
CA PRO A 310 -40.18 -6.68 -9.27
C PRO A 310 -39.21 -6.45 -8.09
N ALA A 311 -39.50 -5.43 -7.27
CA ALA A 311 -38.65 -5.06 -6.15
C ALA A 311 -38.14 -6.32 -5.41
N LEU A 312 -36.92 -6.65 -5.61
CA LEU A 312 -36.24 -7.59 -4.74
C LEU A 312 -36.12 -6.85 -3.42
N ASP A 313 -36.98 -7.23 -2.45
CA ASP A 313 -36.87 -6.73 -1.09
C ASP A 313 -35.50 -7.14 -0.50
N ASP A 314 -35.10 -6.48 0.57
CA ASP A 314 -33.82 -6.75 1.25
C ASP A 314 -33.71 -8.24 1.65
N GLU A 315 -34.81 -8.94 1.81
CA GLU A 315 -34.88 -10.36 2.18
C GLU A 315 -34.58 -11.27 0.99
N THR A 316 -35.06 -10.95 -0.20
CA THR A 316 -34.72 -11.67 -1.44
C THR A 316 -33.26 -11.43 -1.84
N PHE A 317 -32.72 -10.22 -1.59
CA PHE A 317 -31.30 -9.93 -1.76
C PHE A 317 -30.43 -10.74 -0.78
N ARG A 318 -30.85 -10.83 0.50
CA ARG A 318 -30.17 -11.67 1.52
C ARG A 318 -30.26 -13.16 1.20
N ILE A 319 -31.36 -13.64 0.61
CA ILE A 319 -31.50 -15.03 0.18
C ILE A 319 -30.59 -15.32 -1.01
N ALA A 320 -30.51 -14.43 -2.00
CA ALA A 320 -29.56 -14.53 -3.12
C ALA A 320 -28.11 -14.48 -2.61
N GLU A 321 -27.82 -13.64 -1.63
CA GLU A 321 -26.54 -13.54 -0.93
C GLU A 321 -26.19 -14.82 -0.14
N ALA A 322 -27.16 -15.40 0.57
CA ALA A 322 -26.98 -16.64 1.33
C ALA A 322 -26.77 -17.86 0.40
N VAL A 323 -27.46 -17.90 -0.74
CA VAL A 323 -27.28 -18.94 -1.76
C VAL A 323 -25.91 -18.77 -2.44
N TYR A 324 -25.49 -17.54 -2.71
CA TYR A 324 -24.18 -17.24 -3.28
C TYR A 324 -23.04 -17.61 -2.30
N ASN A 325 -23.16 -17.21 -1.03
CA ASN A 325 -22.16 -17.54 0.00
C ASN A 325 -22.10 -19.05 0.30
N LYS A 326 -23.20 -19.80 0.14
CA LYS A 326 -23.25 -21.25 0.35
C LYS A 326 -22.59 -22.03 -0.80
N ASN A 327 -22.55 -21.47 -1.99
CA ASN A 327 -21.96 -22.11 -3.18
C ASN A 327 -20.47 -21.74 -3.41
N PHE A 328 -19.94 -20.76 -2.68
CA PHE A 328 -18.56 -20.27 -2.83
C PHE A 328 -17.77 -20.16 -1.52
N ALA A 329 -18.30 -20.72 -0.41
CA ALA A 329 -17.54 -20.96 0.80
C ALA A 329 -16.79 -22.28 0.66
N LEU A 330 -15.61 -22.23 0.02
CA LEU A 330 -14.54 -23.23 0.09
C LEU A 330 -13.21 -22.48 0.21
#